data_298b81ab120ebe2cf2cf6da2ee0b11dc
#
_entry.id   298b81ab120ebe2cf2cf6da2ee0b11dc
#
_cell.length_a   1.000
_cell.length_b   1.000
_cell.length_c   1.000
_cell.angle_alpha   90.00
_cell.angle_beta   90.00
_cell.angle_gamma   90.00
#
_symmetry.space_group_name_H-M   'P 1'
#
loop_
_entity.id
_entity.type
_entity.pdbx_description
1 polymer ?
#
loop_
_entity_poly.entity_id
_entity_poly.type
_entity_poly.pdbx_seq_one_letter_code
_entity_poly.pdbx_strand_id
1 'polypeptide(L)'
;MTELLSAPAFMLWGSPVSWLELVASTLALAMVGCNMREIHWGWPLAIVSSVLYVAVFAKARIYGDASLQVFFALVALWGWAQWLRGHQADGSALRVSRLSSRGVALTLLACAVAWPAVALFLRRFTDTDVPWWDGFATGLSLVGQFLLGRKFIENWLVWLAVNVVSVGLFIHKGLWLTVGLYAVFAVLSVAGYLAWRQRMPSSAAAAVRA
;
A
#
# COMPACT_ATOMS: atom_id res chain seq x y z
N MET A 1 -19.85 -19.93 -4.71
CA MET A 1 -18.40 -19.63 -4.66
C MET A 1 -18.07 -18.56 -3.59
N THR A 2 -18.84 -17.49 -3.46
CA THR A 2 -18.65 -16.48 -2.40
C THR A 2 -18.92 -17.01 -1.00
N GLU A 3 -19.87 -17.92 -0.79
CA GLU A 3 -20.14 -18.55 0.51
C GLU A 3 -19.01 -19.48 0.98
N LEU A 4 -18.40 -20.22 0.07
CA LEU A 4 -17.25 -21.06 0.36
C LEU A 4 -16.02 -20.25 0.77
N LEU A 5 -15.79 -19.09 0.14
CA LEU A 5 -14.66 -18.22 0.46
C LEU A 5 -14.85 -17.46 1.78
N SER A 6 -16.09 -17.18 2.16
CA SER A 6 -16.42 -16.56 3.46
C SER A 6 -16.53 -17.57 4.61
N ALA A 7 -16.50 -18.87 4.31
CA ALA A 7 -16.49 -19.91 5.35
C ALA A 7 -15.22 -19.81 6.20
N PRO A 8 -15.32 -20.06 7.52
CA PRO A 8 -14.16 -20.09 8.40
C PRO A 8 -13.23 -21.24 7.99
N ALA A 9 -11.95 -20.92 7.77
CA ALA A 9 -10.91 -21.90 7.51
C ALA A 9 -10.40 -22.50 8.82
N PHE A 10 -10.20 -21.64 9.82
CA PHE A 10 -9.80 -22.03 11.18
C PHE A 10 -10.06 -20.88 12.16
N MET A 11 -9.86 -21.17 13.46
CA MET A 11 -9.96 -20.16 14.52
C MET A 11 -8.56 -19.71 14.95
N LEU A 12 -8.33 -18.40 15.01
CA LEU A 12 -7.10 -17.81 15.51
C LEU A 12 -7.41 -16.91 16.72
N TRP A 13 -6.96 -17.32 17.89
CA TRP A 13 -7.22 -16.61 19.18
C TRP A 13 -8.69 -16.20 19.38
N GLY A 14 -9.61 -17.10 19.06
CA GLY A 14 -11.05 -16.87 19.21
C GLY A 14 -11.72 -16.13 18.06
N SER A 15 -10.98 -15.67 17.06
CA SER A 15 -11.52 -15.03 15.86
C SER A 15 -11.53 -16.01 14.67
N PRO A 16 -12.64 -16.14 13.93
CA PRO A 16 -12.69 -16.97 12.73
C PRO A 16 -11.88 -16.32 11.61
N VAL A 17 -10.98 -17.08 11.00
CA VAL A 17 -10.23 -16.71 9.82
C VAL A 17 -10.88 -17.33 8.60
N SER A 18 -11.30 -16.53 7.62
CA SER A 18 -11.91 -17.01 6.39
C SER A 18 -10.88 -17.41 5.34
N TRP A 19 -11.27 -18.28 4.40
CA TRP A 19 -10.45 -18.59 3.23
C TRP A 19 -10.14 -17.35 2.39
N LEU A 20 -11.07 -16.40 2.32
CA LEU A 20 -10.87 -15.14 1.62
C LEU A 20 -9.73 -14.32 2.22
N GLU A 21 -9.67 -14.22 3.54
CA GLU A 21 -8.58 -13.52 4.25
C GLU A 21 -7.22 -14.17 4.01
N LEU A 22 -7.16 -15.51 3.99
CA LEU A 22 -5.90 -16.23 3.70
C LEU A 22 -5.42 -15.96 2.27
N VAL A 23 -6.32 -16.04 1.30
CA VAL A 23 -6.00 -15.76 -0.12
C VAL A 23 -5.57 -14.30 -0.28
N ALA A 24 -6.33 -13.37 0.30
CA ALA A 24 -6.02 -11.94 0.23
C ALA A 24 -4.65 -11.62 0.87
N SER A 25 -4.36 -12.20 2.04
CA SER A 25 -3.07 -12.04 2.73
C SER A 25 -1.90 -12.59 1.91
N THR A 26 -2.09 -13.77 1.29
CA THR A 26 -1.07 -14.40 0.45
C THR A 26 -0.79 -13.54 -0.80
N LEU A 27 -1.84 -13.04 -1.47
CA LEU A 27 -1.69 -12.15 -2.62
C LEU A 27 -1.00 -10.84 -2.24
N ALA A 28 -1.33 -10.28 -1.09
CA ALA A 28 -0.71 -9.06 -0.59
C ALA A 28 0.79 -9.26 -0.28
N LEU A 29 1.17 -10.39 0.33
CA LEU A 29 2.59 -10.74 0.55
C LEU A 29 3.33 -10.94 -0.77
N ALA A 30 2.73 -11.63 -1.75
CA ALA A 30 3.31 -11.81 -3.08
C ALA A 30 3.50 -10.46 -3.79
N MET A 31 2.52 -9.55 -3.70
CA MET A 31 2.59 -8.19 -4.25
C MET A 31 3.77 -7.41 -3.64
N VAL A 32 3.92 -7.41 -2.31
CA VAL A 32 5.04 -6.72 -1.65
C VAL A 32 6.37 -7.35 -2.06
N GLY A 33 6.46 -8.68 -2.17
CA GLY A 33 7.64 -9.39 -2.67
C GLY A 33 8.01 -9.00 -4.11
N CYS A 34 7.02 -8.82 -4.99
CA CYS A 34 7.21 -8.29 -6.34
C CYS A 34 7.75 -6.86 -6.30
N ASN A 35 7.17 -5.99 -5.47
CA ASN A 35 7.59 -4.59 -5.34
C ASN A 35 9.04 -4.47 -4.83
N MET A 36 9.44 -5.29 -3.85
CA MET A 36 10.83 -5.35 -3.35
C MET A 36 11.83 -5.72 -4.44
N ARG A 37 11.43 -6.58 -5.38
CA ARG A 37 12.27 -7.04 -6.50
C ARG A 37 12.13 -6.20 -7.76
N GLU A 38 11.33 -5.13 -7.73
CA GLU A 38 10.96 -4.30 -8.89
C GLU A 38 10.27 -5.09 -10.01
N ILE A 39 9.57 -6.16 -9.66
CA ILE A 39 8.79 -6.96 -10.61
C ILE A 39 7.44 -6.30 -10.80
N HIS A 40 7.16 -5.84 -12.03
CA HIS A 40 5.93 -5.10 -12.35
C HIS A 40 4.62 -5.89 -12.14
N TRP A 41 4.67 -7.22 -12.02
CA TRP A 41 3.52 -8.09 -11.78
C TRP A 41 2.82 -7.85 -10.44
N GLY A 42 3.45 -7.16 -9.50
CA GLY A 42 2.79 -6.70 -8.28
C GLY A 42 1.59 -5.79 -8.55
N TRP A 43 1.65 -4.97 -9.60
CA TRP A 43 0.57 -4.05 -9.96
C TRP A 43 -0.69 -4.77 -10.49
N PRO A 44 -0.61 -5.71 -11.46
CA PRO A 44 -1.75 -6.54 -11.84
C PRO A 44 -2.40 -7.28 -10.68
N LEU A 45 -1.61 -7.83 -9.74
CA LEU A 45 -2.15 -8.46 -8.53
C LEU A 45 -2.97 -7.49 -7.69
N ALA A 46 -2.49 -6.25 -7.51
CA ALA A 46 -3.23 -5.20 -6.80
C ALA A 46 -4.53 -4.84 -7.53
N ILE A 47 -4.51 -4.70 -8.85
CA ILE A 47 -5.69 -4.40 -9.67
C ILE A 47 -6.74 -5.50 -9.54
N VAL A 48 -6.34 -6.76 -9.71
CA VAL A 48 -7.26 -7.91 -9.59
C VAL A 48 -7.88 -7.95 -8.19
N SER A 49 -7.08 -7.76 -7.14
CA SER A 49 -7.55 -7.71 -5.77
C SER A 49 -8.60 -6.60 -5.58
N SER A 50 -8.29 -5.38 -6.03
CA SER A 50 -9.23 -4.24 -5.93
C SER A 50 -10.54 -4.50 -6.68
N VAL A 51 -10.48 -5.06 -7.91
CA VAL A 51 -11.69 -5.39 -8.69
C VAL A 51 -12.54 -6.44 -7.99
N LEU A 52 -11.93 -7.45 -7.37
CA LEU A 52 -12.66 -8.45 -6.59
C LEU A 52 -13.36 -7.81 -5.38
N TYR A 53 -12.68 -6.91 -4.67
CA TYR A 53 -13.28 -6.18 -3.55
C TYR A 53 -14.38 -5.22 -3.97
N VAL A 54 -14.28 -4.57 -5.15
CA VAL A 54 -15.40 -3.78 -5.71
C VAL A 54 -16.67 -4.65 -5.81
N ALA A 55 -16.55 -5.86 -6.38
CA ALA A 55 -17.68 -6.76 -6.53
C ALA A 55 -18.25 -7.21 -5.16
N VAL A 56 -17.38 -7.51 -4.18
CA VAL A 56 -17.78 -7.90 -2.82
C VAL A 56 -18.54 -6.76 -2.13
N PHE A 57 -17.98 -5.55 -2.12
CA PHE A 57 -18.58 -4.39 -1.45
C PHE A 57 -19.86 -3.90 -2.14
N ALA A 58 -19.91 -3.92 -3.47
CA ALA A 58 -21.12 -3.57 -4.21
C ALA A 58 -22.27 -4.54 -3.89
N LYS A 59 -21.99 -5.86 -3.81
CA LYS A 59 -22.98 -6.87 -3.42
C LYS A 59 -23.46 -6.67 -1.97
N ALA A 60 -22.56 -6.27 -1.08
CA ALA A 60 -22.88 -5.93 0.31
C ALA A 60 -23.55 -4.55 0.46
N ARG A 61 -23.72 -3.79 -0.64
CA ARG A 61 -24.25 -2.41 -0.66
C ARG A 61 -23.39 -1.40 0.11
N ILE A 62 -22.10 -1.68 0.28
CA ILE A 62 -21.10 -0.81 0.92
C ILE A 62 -20.41 0.02 -0.19
N TYR A 63 -21.17 0.95 -0.78
CA TYR A 63 -20.73 1.67 -1.99
C TYR A 63 -19.53 2.60 -1.76
N GLY A 64 -19.35 3.11 -0.54
CA GLY A 64 -18.17 3.92 -0.19
C GLY A 64 -16.86 3.14 -0.36
N ASP A 65 -16.77 1.96 0.25
CA ASP A 65 -15.60 1.08 0.15
C ASP A 65 -15.43 0.56 -1.28
N ALA A 66 -16.53 0.22 -1.99
CA ALA A 66 -16.45 -0.13 -3.40
C ALA A 66 -15.81 0.98 -4.24
N SER A 67 -16.19 2.24 -4.01
CA SER A 67 -15.62 3.41 -4.69
C SER A 67 -14.15 3.60 -4.37
N LEU A 68 -13.73 3.37 -3.11
CA LEU A 68 -12.33 3.42 -2.70
C LEU A 68 -11.50 2.35 -3.42
N GLN A 69 -12.02 1.16 -3.60
CA GLN A 69 -11.35 0.10 -4.35
C GLN A 69 -11.20 0.44 -5.84
N VAL A 70 -12.20 1.09 -6.45
CA VAL A 70 -12.06 1.62 -7.82
C VAL A 70 -10.91 2.62 -7.90
N PHE A 71 -10.81 3.51 -6.92
CA PHE A 71 -9.70 4.47 -6.85
C PHE A 71 -8.35 3.76 -6.72
N PHE A 72 -8.21 2.76 -5.85
CA PHE A 72 -6.98 1.97 -5.72
C PHE A 72 -6.63 1.23 -7.02
N ALA A 73 -7.61 0.67 -7.74
CA ALA A 73 -7.36 0.06 -9.04
C ALA A 73 -6.82 1.06 -10.07
N LEU A 74 -7.37 2.29 -10.11
CA LEU A 74 -6.89 3.35 -11.00
C LEU A 74 -5.45 3.78 -10.66
N VAL A 75 -5.14 3.94 -9.37
CA VAL A 75 -3.77 4.26 -8.92
C VAL A 75 -2.81 3.12 -9.24
N ALA A 76 -3.25 1.87 -9.11
CA ALA A 76 -2.44 0.71 -9.49
C ALA A 76 -2.20 0.64 -11.00
N LEU A 77 -3.18 0.94 -11.83
CA LEU A 77 -3.02 1.05 -13.29
C LEU A 77 -2.00 2.13 -13.66
N TRP A 78 -2.10 3.30 -13.03
CA TRP A 78 -1.12 4.37 -13.22
C TRP A 78 0.29 3.92 -12.80
N GLY A 79 0.45 3.33 -11.62
CA GLY A 79 1.73 2.83 -11.12
C GLY A 79 2.33 1.77 -12.05
N TRP A 80 1.51 0.86 -12.58
CA TRP A 80 1.93 -0.14 -13.55
C TRP A 80 2.43 0.50 -14.85
N ALA A 81 1.69 1.47 -15.37
CA ALA A 81 2.10 2.24 -16.55
C ALA A 81 3.44 2.97 -16.31
N GLN A 82 3.65 3.55 -15.11
CA GLN A 82 4.92 4.16 -14.73
C GLN A 82 6.07 3.14 -14.73
N TRP A 83 5.86 1.94 -14.22
CA TRP A 83 6.90 0.92 -14.16
C TRP A 83 7.25 0.35 -15.54
N LEU A 84 6.29 0.31 -16.47
CA LEU A 84 6.51 -0.17 -17.83
C LEU A 84 7.08 0.90 -18.78
N ARG A 85 6.64 2.17 -18.65
CA ARG A 85 6.88 3.22 -19.64
C ARG A 85 7.35 4.54 -19.04
N GLY A 86 7.45 4.63 -17.71
CA GLY A 86 7.83 5.86 -17.04
C GLY A 86 9.30 6.22 -17.25
N HIS A 87 9.56 7.51 -17.26
CA HIS A 87 10.90 8.07 -17.40
C HIS A 87 11.23 8.98 -16.20
N GLN A 88 12.51 9.14 -15.95
CA GLN A 88 13.03 10.13 -15.01
C GLN A 88 13.02 11.53 -15.65
N ALA A 89 13.34 12.56 -14.87
CA ALA A 89 13.39 13.95 -15.38
C ALA A 89 14.44 14.16 -16.47
N ASP A 90 15.48 13.32 -16.52
CA ASP A 90 16.54 13.30 -17.52
C ASP A 90 16.19 12.50 -18.79
N GLY A 91 14.95 11.98 -18.90
CA GLY A 91 14.51 11.14 -20.00
C GLY A 91 14.95 9.67 -19.93
N SER A 92 15.74 9.26 -18.94
CA SER A 92 16.14 7.87 -18.75
C SER A 92 14.98 7.00 -18.22
N ALA A 93 15.07 5.68 -18.40
CA ALA A 93 14.08 4.74 -17.87
C ALA A 93 13.95 4.87 -16.34
N LEU A 94 12.73 4.70 -15.85
CA LEU A 94 12.40 4.83 -14.44
C LEU A 94 13.20 3.82 -13.58
N ARG A 95 14.05 4.30 -12.71
CA ARG A 95 14.88 3.53 -11.78
C ARG A 95 14.61 3.96 -10.35
N VAL A 96 15.03 3.09 -9.40
CA VAL A 96 15.02 3.46 -7.99
C VAL A 96 15.90 4.70 -7.77
N SER A 97 15.30 5.70 -7.14
CA SER A 97 15.95 6.99 -6.88
C SER A 97 15.55 7.52 -5.51
N ARG A 98 16.23 8.59 -5.07
CA ARG A 98 15.90 9.32 -3.85
C ARG A 98 15.18 10.60 -4.17
N LEU A 99 14.31 11.02 -3.27
CA LEU A 99 13.74 12.35 -3.29
C LEU A 99 14.82 13.40 -3.01
N SER A 100 14.73 14.53 -3.70
CA SER A 100 15.45 15.74 -3.30
C SER A 100 14.93 16.27 -1.96
N SER A 101 15.66 17.19 -1.31
CA SER A 101 15.21 17.83 -0.07
C SER A 101 13.83 18.49 -0.23
N ARG A 102 13.56 19.11 -1.40
CA ARG A 102 12.23 19.64 -1.74
C ARG A 102 11.19 18.53 -1.89
N GLY A 103 11.55 17.42 -2.52
CA GLY A 103 10.68 16.24 -2.66
C GLY A 103 10.30 15.65 -1.30
N VAL A 104 11.25 15.56 -0.36
CA VAL A 104 10.98 15.12 1.01
C VAL A 104 10.01 16.10 1.71
N ALA A 105 10.26 17.41 1.63
CA ALA A 105 9.38 18.41 2.22
C ALA A 105 7.96 18.35 1.64
N LEU A 106 7.82 18.18 0.32
CA LEU A 106 6.52 18.02 -0.34
C LEU A 106 5.82 16.72 0.07
N THR A 107 6.57 15.63 0.24
CA THR A 107 6.02 14.35 0.72
C THR A 107 5.50 14.47 2.15
N LEU A 108 6.28 15.12 3.04
CA LEU A 108 5.84 15.35 4.42
C LEU A 108 4.58 16.24 4.45
N LEU A 109 4.55 17.29 3.64
CA LEU A 109 3.37 18.16 3.50
C LEU A 109 2.17 17.36 2.97
N ALA A 110 2.38 16.53 1.92
CA ALA A 110 1.32 15.68 1.37
C ALA A 110 0.76 14.71 2.42
N CYS A 111 1.61 14.08 3.23
CA CYS A 111 1.18 13.23 4.35
C CYS A 111 0.40 14.03 5.41
N ALA A 112 0.91 15.22 5.79
CA ALA A 112 0.28 16.10 6.77
C ALA A 112 -1.10 16.62 6.32
N VAL A 113 -1.33 16.76 5.01
CA VAL A 113 -2.61 17.17 4.44
C VAL A 113 -3.52 15.97 4.17
N ALA A 114 -2.98 14.88 3.60
CA ALA A 114 -3.77 13.71 3.24
C ALA A 114 -4.40 13.03 4.47
N TRP A 115 -3.66 12.92 5.57
CA TRP A 115 -4.17 12.35 6.80
C TRP A 115 -5.45 13.03 7.31
N PRO A 116 -5.45 14.32 7.69
CA PRO A 116 -6.67 14.95 8.18
C PRO A 116 -7.74 15.07 7.12
N ALA A 117 -7.39 15.27 5.85
CA ALA A 117 -8.38 15.33 4.77
C ALA A 117 -9.17 14.03 4.66
N VAL A 118 -8.47 12.88 4.66
CA VAL A 118 -9.13 11.55 4.62
C VAL A 118 -9.86 11.28 5.93
N ALA A 119 -9.28 11.61 7.10
CA ALA A 119 -9.94 11.42 8.39
C ALA A 119 -11.27 12.21 8.49
N LEU A 120 -11.28 13.46 8.04
CA LEU A 120 -12.49 14.29 8.01
C LEU A 120 -13.51 13.78 6.99
N PHE A 121 -13.06 13.32 5.82
CA PHE A 121 -13.92 12.66 4.84
C PHE A 121 -14.58 11.41 5.43
N LEU A 122 -13.80 10.50 6.02
CA LEU A 122 -14.32 9.30 6.66
C LEU A 122 -15.30 9.62 7.78
N ARG A 123 -14.95 10.56 8.66
CA ARG A 123 -15.84 11.03 9.73
C ARG A 123 -17.17 11.57 9.21
N ARG A 124 -17.19 12.21 8.02
CA ARG A 124 -18.40 12.86 7.47
C ARG A 124 -19.27 11.90 6.66
N PHE A 125 -18.67 10.92 5.99
CA PHE A 125 -19.33 10.10 4.97
C PHE A 125 -19.35 8.60 5.28
N THR A 126 -18.75 8.16 6.37
CA THR A 126 -18.74 6.76 6.82
C THR A 126 -19.09 6.68 8.30
N ASP A 127 -19.36 5.47 8.77
CA ASP A 127 -19.71 5.13 10.16
C ASP A 127 -18.50 4.61 10.96
N THR A 128 -17.27 4.87 10.49
CA THR A 128 -16.06 4.43 11.21
C THR A 128 -15.98 5.05 12.62
N ASP A 129 -15.68 4.21 13.60
CA ASP A 129 -15.47 4.60 14.99
C ASP A 129 -14.06 5.16 15.28
N VAL A 130 -13.13 4.98 14.32
CA VAL A 130 -11.70 5.37 14.44
C VAL A 130 -11.20 6.20 13.24
N PRO A 131 -11.89 7.28 12.85
CA PRO A 131 -11.63 7.98 11.59
C PRO A 131 -10.21 8.54 11.46
N TRP A 132 -9.56 8.88 12.57
CA TRP A 132 -8.21 9.41 12.57
C TRP A 132 -7.16 8.33 12.29
N TRP A 133 -7.36 7.11 12.80
CA TRP A 133 -6.49 5.97 12.52
C TRP A 133 -6.66 5.48 11.08
N ASP A 134 -7.91 5.31 10.65
CA ASP A 134 -8.24 4.92 9.27
C ASP A 134 -7.76 5.98 8.28
N GLY A 135 -7.94 7.27 8.62
CA GLY A 135 -7.48 8.38 7.81
C GLY A 135 -5.97 8.45 7.69
N PHE A 136 -5.22 8.13 8.76
CA PHE A 136 -3.77 8.01 8.70
C PHE A 136 -3.36 6.88 7.75
N ALA A 137 -3.86 5.67 7.99
CA ALA A 137 -3.51 4.51 7.19
C ALA A 137 -3.85 4.73 5.71
N THR A 138 -5.05 5.18 5.40
CA THR A 138 -5.50 5.42 4.01
C THR A 138 -4.78 6.60 3.37
N GLY A 139 -4.70 7.75 4.05
CA GLY A 139 -4.09 8.96 3.50
C GLY A 139 -2.61 8.78 3.17
N LEU A 140 -1.85 8.17 4.09
CA LEU A 140 -0.43 7.90 3.85
C LEU A 140 -0.23 6.78 2.81
N SER A 141 -1.13 5.80 2.73
CA SER A 141 -1.08 4.78 1.68
C SER A 141 -1.17 5.38 0.27
N LEU A 142 -1.98 6.43 0.07
CA LEU A 142 -2.05 7.15 -1.21
C LEU A 142 -0.70 7.79 -1.57
N VAL A 143 -0.05 8.42 -0.60
CA VAL A 143 1.29 9.02 -0.79
C VAL A 143 2.33 7.92 -1.03
N GLY A 144 2.32 6.86 -0.23
CA GLY A 144 3.21 5.70 -0.39
C GLY A 144 3.08 5.06 -1.77
N GLN A 145 1.84 4.90 -2.25
CA GLN A 145 1.56 4.33 -3.56
C GLN A 145 2.07 5.21 -4.71
N PHE A 146 1.93 6.54 -4.59
CA PHE A 146 2.52 7.49 -5.54
C PHE A 146 4.04 7.36 -5.59
N LEU A 147 4.70 7.36 -4.43
CA LEU A 147 6.15 7.23 -4.33
C LEU A 147 6.64 5.88 -4.89
N LEU A 148 5.92 4.78 -4.60
CA LEU A 148 6.19 3.46 -5.15
C LEU A 148 6.08 3.45 -6.68
N GLY A 149 5.01 4.05 -7.23
CA GLY A 149 4.81 4.17 -8.68
C GLY A 149 5.93 4.93 -9.37
N ARG A 150 6.52 5.92 -8.71
CA ARG A 150 7.67 6.71 -9.18
C ARG A 150 9.03 6.12 -8.81
N LYS A 151 9.06 4.96 -8.16
CA LYS A 151 10.25 4.26 -7.66
C LYS A 151 11.13 5.10 -6.72
N PHE A 152 10.54 5.99 -5.92
CA PHE A 152 11.26 6.67 -4.85
C PHE A 152 11.44 5.75 -3.65
N ILE A 153 12.69 5.59 -3.17
CA ILE A 153 13.01 4.67 -2.06
C ILE A 153 12.27 5.03 -0.76
N GLU A 154 11.94 6.29 -0.57
CA GLU A 154 11.22 6.80 0.59
C GLU A 154 9.80 6.23 0.70
N ASN A 155 9.25 5.62 -0.36
CA ASN A 155 7.98 4.89 -0.27
C ASN A 155 7.98 3.87 0.87
N TRP A 156 9.11 3.16 1.06
CA TRP A 156 9.24 2.14 2.09
C TRP A 156 9.14 2.70 3.51
N LEU A 157 9.61 3.94 3.73
CA LEU A 157 9.48 4.62 5.02
C LEU A 157 8.02 5.01 5.30
N VAL A 158 7.31 5.47 4.27
CA VAL A 158 5.87 5.76 4.37
C VAL A 158 5.10 4.47 4.66
N TRP A 159 5.39 3.37 3.94
CA TRP A 159 4.76 2.07 4.21
C TRP A 159 5.10 1.53 5.60
N LEU A 160 6.32 1.73 6.10
CA LEU A 160 6.67 1.36 7.47
C LEU A 160 5.78 2.10 8.48
N ALA A 161 5.62 3.42 8.33
CA ALA A 161 4.76 4.21 9.20
C ALA A 161 3.29 3.74 9.13
N VAL A 162 2.75 3.52 7.93
CA VAL A 162 1.40 2.97 7.73
C VAL A 162 1.25 1.63 8.45
N ASN A 163 2.19 0.70 8.23
CA ASN A 163 2.08 -0.65 8.77
C ASN A 163 2.18 -0.66 10.31
N VAL A 164 3.07 0.13 10.91
CA VAL A 164 3.21 0.25 12.38
C VAL A 164 1.92 0.80 13.00
N VAL A 165 1.34 1.85 12.43
CA VAL A 165 0.08 2.42 12.93
C VAL A 165 -1.07 1.43 12.73
N SER A 166 -1.11 0.72 11.60
CA SER A 166 -2.13 -0.30 11.32
C SER A 166 -2.07 -1.48 12.28
N VAL A 167 -0.88 -1.89 12.74
CA VAL A 167 -0.74 -2.89 13.81
C VAL A 167 -1.51 -2.43 15.06
N GLY A 168 -1.31 -1.19 15.51
CA GLY A 168 -2.04 -0.62 16.65
C GLY A 168 -3.56 -0.56 16.41
N LEU A 169 -3.99 -0.14 15.22
CA LEU A 169 -5.39 -0.10 14.82
C LEU A 169 -6.03 -1.50 14.88
N PHE A 170 -5.39 -2.51 14.31
CA PHE A 170 -5.96 -3.86 14.26
C PHE A 170 -5.88 -4.60 15.60
N ILE A 171 -4.94 -4.26 16.48
CA ILE A 171 -4.98 -4.69 17.89
C ILE A 171 -6.24 -4.14 18.56
N HIS A 172 -6.51 -2.84 18.40
CA HIS A 172 -7.71 -2.19 18.95
C HIS A 172 -9.00 -2.83 18.42
N LYS A 173 -9.01 -3.27 17.15
CA LYS A 173 -10.15 -3.95 16.52
C LYS A 173 -10.23 -5.45 16.84
N GLY A 174 -9.25 -6.05 17.50
CA GLY A 174 -9.21 -7.49 17.79
C GLY A 174 -8.95 -8.39 16.58
N LEU A 175 -8.43 -7.85 15.46
CA LEU A 175 -8.21 -8.55 14.19
C LEU A 175 -6.81 -9.17 14.12
N TRP A 176 -6.59 -10.24 14.88
CA TRP A 176 -5.25 -10.78 15.15
C TRP A 176 -4.51 -11.30 13.93
N LEU A 177 -5.18 -11.93 12.95
CA LEU A 177 -4.55 -12.32 11.68
C LEU A 177 -3.99 -11.09 10.96
N THR A 178 -4.80 -10.04 10.89
CA THR A 178 -4.43 -8.77 10.24
C THR A 178 -3.29 -8.08 11.00
N VAL A 179 -3.28 -8.13 12.34
CA VAL A 179 -2.14 -7.67 13.16
C VAL A 179 -0.86 -8.36 12.73
N GLY A 180 -0.85 -9.70 12.65
CA GLY A 180 0.29 -10.48 12.19
C GLY A 180 0.74 -10.10 10.78
N LEU A 181 -0.21 -9.93 9.86
CA LEU A 181 0.07 -9.54 8.48
C LEU A 181 0.74 -8.16 8.40
N TYR A 182 0.22 -7.15 9.11
CA TYR A 182 0.80 -5.81 9.10
C TYR A 182 2.14 -5.74 9.83
N ALA A 183 2.36 -6.56 10.86
CA ALA A 183 3.67 -6.72 11.48
C ALA A 183 4.69 -7.27 10.48
N VAL A 184 4.32 -8.28 9.68
CA VAL A 184 5.16 -8.79 8.59
C VAL A 184 5.40 -7.70 7.54
N PHE A 185 4.39 -6.92 7.14
CA PHE A 185 4.58 -5.80 6.21
C PHE A 185 5.50 -4.72 6.74
N ALA A 186 5.50 -4.43 8.05
CA ALA A 186 6.45 -3.51 8.65
C ALA A 186 7.90 -4.02 8.48
N VAL A 187 8.15 -5.31 8.74
CA VAL A 187 9.46 -5.95 8.51
C VAL A 187 9.83 -5.91 7.02
N LEU A 188 8.89 -6.25 6.14
CA LEU A 188 9.11 -6.21 4.68
C LEU A 188 9.36 -4.79 4.17
N SER A 189 8.80 -3.76 4.80
CA SER A 189 9.09 -2.37 4.46
C SER A 189 10.56 -2.03 4.72
N VAL A 190 11.12 -2.48 5.85
CA VAL A 190 12.56 -2.33 6.14
C VAL A 190 13.40 -3.12 5.14
N ALA A 191 13.04 -4.38 4.88
CA ALA A 191 13.74 -5.22 3.92
C ALA A 191 13.70 -4.64 2.49
N GLY A 192 12.55 -4.11 2.07
CA GLY A 192 12.36 -3.43 0.78
C GLY A 192 13.22 -2.18 0.65
N TYR A 193 13.29 -1.37 1.71
CA TYR A 193 14.18 -0.21 1.75
C TYR A 193 15.65 -0.62 1.56
N LEU A 194 16.10 -1.65 2.28
CA LEU A 194 17.46 -2.14 2.18
C LEU A 194 17.75 -2.73 0.80
N ALA A 195 16.84 -3.51 0.23
CA ALA A 195 16.96 -4.08 -1.11
C ALA A 195 17.05 -2.99 -2.20
N TRP A 196 16.22 -1.96 -2.13
CA TRP A 196 16.25 -0.86 -3.07
C TRP A 196 17.48 0.03 -2.89
N ARG A 197 17.95 0.24 -1.65
CA ARG A 197 19.19 0.97 -1.37
C ARG A 197 20.41 0.33 -2.05
N GLN A 198 20.48 -0.99 -2.09
CA GLN A 198 21.57 -1.72 -2.74
C GLN A 198 21.56 -1.59 -4.27
N ARG A 199 20.40 -1.34 -4.87
CA ARG A 199 20.22 -1.20 -6.33
C ARG A 199 20.42 0.22 -6.85
N MET A 200 20.49 1.20 -5.97
CA MET A 200 20.77 2.56 -6.39
C MET A 200 22.21 2.67 -6.92
N PRO A 201 22.44 3.43 -8.00
CA PRO A 201 23.78 3.73 -8.47
C PRO A 201 24.63 4.32 -7.34
N SER A 202 25.85 3.84 -7.15
CA SER A 202 26.78 4.47 -6.21
C SER A 202 27.04 5.90 -6.66
N SER A 203 27.17 6.85 -5.70
CA SER A 203 27.44 8.25 -5.99
C SER A 203 28.73 8.45 -6.83
N ALA A 204 29.67 7.51 -6.75
CA ALA A 204 30.89 7.50 -7.57
C ALA A 204 30.60 7.28 -9.08
N ALA A 205 29.56 6.47 -9.43
CA ALA A 205 29.19 6.26 -10.83
C ALA A 205 28.39 7.42 -11.42
N ALA A 206 27.77 8.26 -10.59
CA ALA A 206 27.09 9.48 -11.03
C ALA A 206 28.07 10.62 -11.34
N ALA A 207 29.19 10.70 -10.61
CA ALA A 207 30.23 11.72 -10.80
C ALA A 207 31.10 11.49 -12.07
N VAL A 208 31.10 10.27 -12.63
CA VAL A 208 31.87 9.95 -13.86
C VAL A 208 31.07 10.29 -15.14
N ARG A 209 29.77 10.60 -15.02
CA ARG A 209 28.86 10.90 -16.15
C ARG A 209 28.43 12.38 -16.22
N ALA A 210 28.88 13.21 -15.31
CA ALA A 210 28.69 14.68 -15.29
C ALA A 210 29.97 15.37 -15.76
#